data_237067c578fefb626d5857dcde4d6f2e
#
_entry.id   237067c578fefb626d5857dcde4d6f2e
#
_cell.length_a   1.000
_cell.length_b   1.000
_cell.length_c   1.000
_cell.angle_alpha   90.00
_cell.angle_beta   90.00
_cell.angle_gamma   90.00
#
_symmetry.space_group_name_H-M   'P 1'
#
loop_
_entity.id
_entity.type
_entity.pdbx_description
1 polymer ?
#
loop_
_entity_poly.entity_id
_entity_poly.type
_entity_poly.pdbx_seq_one_letter_code
_entity_poly.pdbx_strand_id
1 'polypeptide(L)'
;MKIVMLMENTVCARSFACEHGLSMYIETGSRKILFDMGASDQFAANAQKAGVDLTQVDTAILSHGHNDHGGGLQTFLALNKKANVYLQKQAFSQHFSADGRDISLDAELKKNPRLHFVEAELDLSTLPPAQTSTDNRTARTNTGAETDQPVPTSKLHLYNCNARTCPYPVHSYGLTKVVNGQRVPDDFKHEQYLLVEEKGQRVLFSGCSHKGILNIMSWFKPDVLIGGFHFMKLDPATADSKRLEEAAKILAGYHCQYYTCHCTGQAQFDFLHKYLGSQLHYAAAGQIIKL
;
A
#
# COMPACT_ATOMS: atom_id res chain seq x y z
N MET A 1 11.81 8.32 7.77
CA MET A 1 10.60 8.22 6.89
C MET A 1 9.36 8.69 7.65
N LYS A 2 8.38 9.34 6.97
CA LYS A 2 7.09 9.73 7.56
C LYS A 2 5.96 9.07 6.75
N ILE A 3 5.04 8.40 7.43
CA ILE A 3 3.85 7.82 6.80
C ILE A 3 2.61 8.45 7.43
N VAL A 4 1.63 8.84 6.61
CA VAL A 4 0.33 9.34 7.05
C VAL A 4 -0.74 8.42 6.48
N MET A 5 -1.52 7.80 7.34
CA MET A 5 -2.67 6.98 6.94
C MET A 5 -3.79 7.92 6.50
N LEU A 6 -4.04 7.99 5.19
CA LEU A 6 -5.05 8.90 4.63
C LEU A 6 -6.44 8.27 4.62
N MET A 7 -6.53 6.95 4.42
CA MET A 7 -7.78 6.20 4.46
C MET A 7 -7.56 4.82 5.06
N GLU A 8 -8.50 4.41 5.91
CA GLU A 8 -8.56 3.11 6.57
C GLU A 8 -10.01 2.89 7.08
N ASN A 9 -10.32 1.67 7.53
CA ASN A 9 -11.66 1.29 8.02
C ASN A 9 -12.03 1.97 9.36
N THR A 10 -11.05 2.52 10.06
CA THR A 10 -11.19 3.18 11.37
C THR A 10 -10.47 4.52 11.36
N VAL A 11 -10.69 5.34 12.39
CA VAL A 11 -10.07 6.66 12.53
C VAL A 11 -9.34 6.79 13.85
N CYS A 12 -8.19 7.47 13.85
CA CYS A 12 -7.50 7.82 15.10
C CYS A 12 -8.14 9.02 15.82
N ALA A 13 -8.93 9.84 15.11
CA ALA A 13 -9.66 10.99 15.66
C ALA A 13 -10.94 11.25 14.86
N ARG A 14 -12.00 11.75 15.52
CA ARG A 14 -13.32 11.99 14.91
C ARG A 14 -13.33 13.00 13.76
N SER A 15 -12.28 13.78 13.59
CA SER A 15 -12.14 14.74 12.49
C SER A 15 -11.85 14.06 11.14
N PHE A 16 -11.35 12.83 11.13
CA PHE A 16 -11.06 12.07 9.92
C PHE A 16 -12.27 11.24 9.48
N ALA A 17 -12.38 11.00 8.18
CA ALA A 17 -13.30 10.04 7.60
C ALA A 17 -12.65 8.65 7.55
N CYS A 18 -13.49 7.60 7.60
CA CYS A 18 -13.10 6.22 7.33
C CYS A 18 -14.05 5.59 6.32
N GLU A 19 -13.54 4.66 5.56
CA GLU A 19 -14.30 3.80 4.66
C GLU A 19 -13.59 2.45 4.54
N HIS A 20 -14.27 1.45 3.98
CA HIS A 20 -13.57 0.23 3.61
C HIS A 20 -12.63 0.52 2.43
N GLY A 21 -11.38 0.78 2.74
CA GLY A 21 -10.37 1.17 1.77
C GLY A 21 -9.05 1.53 2.41
N LEU A 22 -8.00 1.62 1.62
CA LEU A 22 -6.65 1.95 2.09
C LEU A 22 -6.03 3.07 1.24
N SER A 23 -5.43 4.05 1.91
CA SER A 23 -4.57 5.04 1.28
C SER A 23 -3.51 5.54 2.26
N MET A 24 -2.27 5.61 1.81
CA MET A 24 -1.13 6.06 2.61
C MET A 24 -0.31 7.10 1.84
N TYR A 25 0.01 8.22 2.51
CA TYR A 25 1.05 9.13 2.03
C TYR A 25 2.36 8.78 2.72
N ILE A 26 3.43 8.64 1.92
CA ILE A 26 4.75 8.25 2.37
C ILE A 26 5.75 9.33 1.94
N GLU A 27 6.49 9.87 2.90
CA GLU A 27 7.56 10.83 2.66
C GLU A 27 8.89 10.22 3.07
N THR A 28 9.76 10.01 2.08
CA THR A 28 11.13 9.53 2.23
C THR A 28 12.11 10.70 2.09
N GLY A 29 13.40 10.46 2.25
CA GLY A 29 14.42 11.47 1.97
C GLY A 29 14.46 11.96 0.52
N SER A 30 13.89 11.21 -0.43
CA SER A 30 13.96 11.51 -1.88
C SER A 30 12.62 11.54 -2.61
N ARG A 31 11.52 11.10 -2.00
CA ARG A 31 10.21 10.93 -2.67
C ARG A 31 9.02 11.27 -1.77
N LYS A 32 7.98 11.80 -2.39
CA LYS A 32 6.64 11.93 -1.85
C LYS A 32 5.70 10.99 -2.59
N ILE A 33 5.29 9.93 -1.94
CA ILE A 33 4.60 8.80 -2.56
C ILE A 33 3.15 8.75 -2.05
N LEU A 34 2.19 8.52 -2.95
CA LEU A 34 0.86 8.07 -2.59
C LEU A 34 0.76 6.56 -2.88
N PHE A 35 0.50 5.77 -1.85
CA PHE A 35 0.30 4.33 -1.95
C PHE A 35 -1.16 4.02 -1.68
N ASP A 36 -1.88 3.56 -2.70
CA ASP A 36 -3.34 3.39 -2.77
C ASP A 36 -4.14 4.70 -2.57
N MET A 37 -5.43 4.71 -2.97
CA MET A 37 -6.28 5.90 -3.03
C MET A 37 -7.68 5.69 -2.42
N GLY A 38 -7.87 4.61 -1.61
CA GLY A 38 -9.17 4.31 -1.01
C GLY A 38 -10.23 3.90 -2.02
N ALA A 39 -11.47 3.78 -1.54
CA ALA A 39 -12.64 3.43 -2.35
C ALA A 39 -13.30 4.66 -3.00
N SER A 40 -13.06 5.86 -2.47
CA SER A 40 -13.69 7.10 -2.92
C SER A 40 -12.71 8.28 -2.90
N ASP A 41 -13.23 9.50 -2.97
CA ASP A 41 -12.47 10.75 -2.86
C ASP A 41 -12.14 11.16 -1.40
N GLN A 42 -12.62 10.43 -0.41
CA GLN A 42 -12.46 10.79 1.01
C GLN A 42 -10.99 10.82 1.47
N PHE A 43 -10.10 10.02 0.87
CA PHE A 43 -8.66 10.10 1.16
C PHE A 43 -8.09 11.50 0.91
N ALA A 44 -8.60 12.21 -0.10
CA ALA A 44 -8.14 13.56 -0.43
C ALA A 44 -8.59 14.59 0.63
N ALA A 45 -9.82 14.46 1.14
CA ALA A 45 -10.30 15.27 2.26
C ALA A 45 -9.47 15.00 3.54
N ASN A 46 -9.13 13.76 3.81
CA ASN A 46 -8.27 13.39 4.93
C ASN A 46 -6.83 13.90 4.75
N ALA A 47 -6.29 13.88 3.53
CA ALA A 47 -4.99 14.45 3.21
C ALA A 47 -4.94 15.94 3.58
N GLN A 48 -5.95 16.73 3.18
CA GLN A 48 -6.05 18.14 3.54
C GLN A 48 -6.07 18.35 5.06
N LYS A 49 -6.86 17.56 5.80
CA LYS A 49 -6.93 17.63 7.28
C LYS A 49 -5.61 17.25 7.94
N ALA A 50 -4.86 16.33 7.36
CA ALA A 50 -3.54 15.90 7.84
C ALA A 50 -2.40 16.85 7.42
N GLY A 51 -2.70 17.93 6.68
CA GLY A 51 -1.68 18.85 6.15
C GLY A 51 -0.83 18.24 5.03
N VAL A 52 -1.36 17.25 4.31
CA VAL A 52 -0.70 16.61 3.16
C VAL A 52 -1.20 17.25 1.86
N ASP A 53 -0.29 17.86 1.13
CA ASP A 53 -0.57 18.41 -0.20
C ASP A 53 -0.36 17.33 -1.28
N LEU A 54 -1.46 16.76 -1.76
CA LEU A 54 -1.44 15.72 -2.79
C LEU A 54 -0.88 16.21 -4.14
N THR A 55 -0.87 17.53 -4.40
CA THR A 55 -0.25 18.09 -5.63
C THR A 55 1.27 17.96 -5.61
N GLN A 56 1.87 17.79 -4.43
CA GLN A 56 3.30 17.61 -4.25
C GLN A 56 3.76 16.15 -4.34
N VAL A 57 2.85 15.19 -4.40
CA VAL A 57 3.16 13.79 -4.67
C VAL A 57 3.87 13.70 -6.03
N ASP A 58 5.00 13.02 -6.07
CA ASP A 58 5.80 12.82 -7.28
C ASP A 58 5.64 11.40 -7.87
N THR A 59 5.20 10.46 -7.06
CA THR A 59 5.04 9.05 -7.43
C THR A 59 3.78 8.51 -6.79
N ALA A 60 2.94 7.83 -7.55
CA ALA A 60 1.80 7.10 -7.00
C ALA A 60 1.91 5.61 -7.32
N ILE A 61 1.44 4.77 -6.42
CA ILE A 61 1.52 3.30 -6.54
C ILE A 61 0.15 2.75 -6.19
N LEU A 62 -0.37 1.86 -7.03
CA LEU A 62 -1.54 1.08 -6.71
C LEU A 62 -1.10 -0.35 -6.38
N SER A 63 -1.39 -0.80 -5.17
CA SER A 63 -0.97 -2.11 -4.69
C SER A 63 -1.61 -3.26 -5.47
N HIS A 64 -2.88 -3.11 -5.85
CA HIS A 64 -3.63 -4.10 -6.63
C HIS A 64 -4.92 -3.52 -7.22
N GLY A 65 -5.64 -4.29 -8.02
CA GLY A 65 -6.75 -3.83 -8.85
C GLY A 65 -8.14 -3.87 -8.22
N HIS A 66 -8.29 -3.79 -6.89
CA HIS A 66 -9.59 -3.69 -6.24
C HIS A 66 -9.99 -2.24 -5.98
N ASN A 67 -11.29 -1.95 -6.05
CA ASN A 67 -11.83 -0.60 -5.99
C ASN A 67 -11.65 0.07 -4.62
N ASP A 68 -11.52 -0.68 -3.55
CA ASP A 68 -11.23 -0.17 -2.19
C ASP A 68 -9.77 0.32 -2.02
N HIS A 69 -8.92 0.12 -3.05
CA HIS A 69 -7.56 0.65 -3.14
C HIS A 69 -7.39 1.66 -4.28
N GLY A 70 -8.13 1.48 -5.38
CA GLY A 70 -8.00 2.33 -6.56
C GLY A 70 -9.25 3.13 -6.92
N GLY A 71 -10.30 3.12 -6.11
CA GLY A 71 -11.53 3.88 -6.38
C GLY A 71 -11.30 5.39 -6.44
N GLY A 72 -10.37 5.92 -5.64
CA GLY A 72 -9.95 7.31 -5.66
C GLY A 72 -8.99 7.69 -6.79
N LEU A 73 -8.60 6.78 -7.68
CA LEU A 73 -7.61 7.02 -8.73
C LEU A 73 -8.00 8.20 -9.65
N GLN A 74 -9.26 8.30 -10.05
CA GLN A 74 -9.75 9.43 -10.86
C GLN A 74 -9.57 10.76 -10.13
N THR A 75 -9.92 10.80 -8.84
CA THR A 75 -9.75 11.99 -7.99
C THR A 75 -8.27 12.38 -7.89
N PHE A 76 -7.37 11.43 -7.65
CA PHE A 76 -5.94 11.70 -7.61
C PHE A 76 -5.42 12.25 -8.94
N LEU A 77 -5.79 11.64 -10.07
CA LEU A 77 -5.40 12.09 -11.40
C LEU A 77 -5.95 13.50 -11.73
N ALA A 78 -7.09 13.88 -11.17
CA ALA A 78 -7.65 15.21 -11.30
C ALA A 78 -6.91 16.24 -10.45
N LEU A 79 -6.53 15.92 -9.22
CA LEU A 79 -5.84 16.81 -8.28
C LEU A 79 -4.35 16.97 -8.62
N ASN A 80 -3.65 15.86 -8.80
CA ASN A 80 -2.24 15.85 -9.15
C ASN A 80 -2.08 15.74 -10.68
N LYS A 81 -1.32 16.66 -11.29
CA LYS A 81 -1.15 16.71 -12.75
C LYS A 81 0.19 16.18 -13.25
N LYS A 82 1.07 15.73 -12.34
CA LYS A 82 2.45 15.38 -12.69
C LYS A 82 2.84 13.94 -12.34
N ALA A 83 2.40 13.41 -11.20
CA ALA A 83 2.82 12.10 -10.74
C ALA A 83 2.44 10.99 -11.72
N ASN A 84 3.38 10.09 -11.97
CA ASN A 84 3.11 8.82 -12.61
C ASN A 84 2.49 7.86 -11.58
N VAL A 85 1.61 6.99 -12.04
CA VAL A 85 0.95 5.94 -11.24
C VAL A 85 1.46 4.59 -11.71
N TYR A 86 2.10 3.84 -10.82
CA TYR A 86 2.64 2.52 -11.10
C TYR A 86 1.72 1.44 -10.58
N LEU A 87 1.31 0.52 -11.45
CA LEU A 87 0.38 -0.56 -11.13
C LEU A 87 0.66 -1.80 -11.99
N GLN A 88 0.15 -2.95 -11.57
CA GLN A 88 0.28 -4.18 -12.34
C GLN A 88 -0.62 -4.15 -13.58
N LYS A 89 -0.15 -4.75 -14.68
CA LYS A 89 -0.89 -4.84 -15.96
C LYS A 89 -2.28 -5.45 -15.79
N GLN A 90 -2.43 -6.40 -14.86
CA GLN A 90 -3.70 -7.08 -14.58
C GLN A 90 -4.61 -6.34 -13.61
N ALA A 91 -4.23 -5.15 -13.11
CA ALA A 91 -5.06 -4.39 -12.17
C ALA A 91 -6.42 -3.97 -12.77
N PHE A 92 -6.51 -3.82 -14.09
CA PHE A 92 -7.77 -3.53 -14.80
C PHE A 92 -8.51 -4.77 -15.32
N SER A 93 -8.20 -5.96 -14.82
CA SER A 93 -9.06 -7.12 -15.03
C SER A 93 -10.37 -6.95 -14.24
N GLN A 94 -11.41 -7.66 -14.65
CA GLN A 94 -12.64 -7.68 -13.87
C GLN A 94 -12.46 -8.54 -12.63
N HIS A 95 -12.71 -7.95 -11.46
CA HIS A 95 -12.59 -8.58 -10.14
C HIS A 95 -13.94 -8.56 -9.42
N PHE A 96 -14.25 -9.63 -8.68
CA PHE A 96 -15.49 -9.75 -7.96
C PHE A 96 -15.25 -10.24 -6.53
N SER A 97 -16.01 -9.67 -5.60
CA SER A 97 -16.05 -10.12 -4.20
C SER A 97 -16.74 -11.48 -4.06
N ALA A 98 -16.61 -12.11 -2.89
CA ALA A 98 -17.20 -13.42 -2.63
C ALA A 98 -18.75 -13.44 -2.75
N ASP A 99 -19.41 -12.30 -2.50
CA ASP A 99 -20.84 -12.12 -2.70
C ASP A 99 -21.24 -11.73 -4.14
N GLY A 100 -20.25 -11.69 -5.05
CA GLY A 100 -20.45 -11.47 -6.48
C GLY A 100 -20.52 -10.01 -6.93
N ARG A 101 -20.30 -9.03 -6.03
CA ARG A 101 -20.21 -7.61 -6.39
C ARG A 101 -18.97 -7.35 -7.25
N ASP A 102 -19.11 -6.49 -8.26
CA ASP A 102 -17.97 -5.98 -9.01
C ASP A 102 -17.13 -5.04 -8.12
N ILE A 103 -15.85 -5.37 -7.99
CA ILE A 103 -14.85 -4.61 -7.24
C ILE A 103 -13.70 -4.17 -8.15
N SER A 104 -13.93 -4.11 -9.44
CA SER A 104 -12.95 -3.71 -10.45
C SER A 104 -12.66 -2.20 -10.39
N LEU A 105 -11.56 -1.81 -10.99
CA LEU A 105 -11.26 -0.41 -11.29
C LEU A 105 -12.09 0.06 -12.50
N ASP A 106 -12.32 1.37 -12.59
CA ASP A 106 -12.91 1.98 -13.78
C ASP A 106 -12.01 1.75 -15.00
N ALA A 107 -12.48 0.95 -15.95
CA ALA A 107 -11.74 0.54 -17.15
C ALA A 107 -11.33 1.72 -18.05
N GLU A 108 -12.08 2.84 -18.03
CA GLU A 108 -11.77 4.03 -18.84
C GLU A 108 -10.45 4.70 -18.38
N LEU A 109 -10.11 4.57 -17.10
CA LEU A 109 -8.87 5.11 -16.57
C LEU A 109 -7.63 4.42 -17.16
N LYS A 110 -7.75 3.18 -17.64
CA LYS A 110 -6.64 2.44 -18.25
C LYS A 110 -5.93 3.18 -19.39
N LYS A 111 -6.63 4.09 -20.06
CA LYS A 111 -6.12 4.88 -21.19
C LYS A 111 -5.31 6.10 -20.75
N ASN A 112 -5.24 6.41 -19.45
CA ASN A 112 -4.55 7.59 -18.96
C ASN A 112 -3.03 7.44 -19.16
N PRO A 113 -2.36 8.41 -19.83
CA PRO A 113 -0.93 8.31 -20.19
C PRO A 113 0.01 8.31 -18.98
N ARG A 114 -0.48 8.67 -17.79
CA ARG A 114 0.32 8.64 -16.55
C ARG A 114 0.28 7.29 -15.84
N LEU A 115 -0.49 6.32 -16.34
CA LEU A 115 -0.50 4.95 -15.80
C LEU A 115 0.64 4.13 -16.42
N HIS A 116 1.54 3.66 -15.59
CA HIS A 116 2.69 2.86 -15.96
C HIS A 116 2.52 1.42 -15.47
N PHE A 117 2.35 0.50 -16.42
CA PHE A 117 2.13 -0.91 -16.12
C PHE A 117 3.44 -1.62 -15.84
N VAL A 118 3.60 -2.12 -14.61
CA VAL A 118 4.78 -2.86 -14.16
C VAL A 118 4.57 -4.34 -14.47
N GLU A 119 5.46 -4.96 -15.24
CA GLU A 119 5.34 -6.36 -15.64
C GLU A 119 6.08 -7.32 -14.69
N ALA A 120 7.18 -6.87 -14.10
CA ALA A 120 8.02 -7.68 -13.19
C ALA A 120 8.40 -6.87 -11.94
N GLU A 121 9.67 -6.66 -11.73
CA GLU A 121 10.24 -5.79 -10.70
C GLU A 121 10.65 -4.45 -11.33
N LEU A 122 10.54 -3.35 -10.58
CA LEU A 122 10.90 -2.02 -11.06
C LEU A 122 11.67 -1.26 -9.99
N ASP A 123 12.89 -0.83 -10.31
CA ASP A 123 13.65 0.09 -9.48
C ASP A 123 13.20 1.54 -9.75
N LEU A 124 12.38 2.08 -8.86
CA LEU A 124 11.92 3.46 -8.92
C LEU A 124 13.03 4.47 -8.58
N SER A 125 14.09 4.05 -7.92
CA SER A 125 15.21 4.94 -7.54
C SER A 125 15.97 5.45 -8.77
N THR A 126 15.94 4.69 -9.87
CA THR A 126 16.58 5.07 -11.15
C THR A 126 15.76 6.02 -11.99
N LEU A 127 14.47 6.18 -11.67
CA LEU A 127 13.57 7.07 -12.40
C LEU A 127 13.56 8.46 -11.76
N PRO A 128 13.56 9.55 -12.56
CA PRO A 128 13.45 10.89 -12.01
C PRO A 128 12.08 11.07 -11.34
N PRO A 129 12.01 11.81 -10.19
CA PRO A 129 10.71 12.22 -9.64
C PRO A 129 9.98 13.13 -10.64
N ALA A 130 8.65 13.08 -10.65
CA ALA A 130 7.89 14.03 -11.46
C ALA A 130 8.15 15.46 -10.99
N GLN A 131 8.57 16.33 -11.91
CA GLN A 131 8.98 17.69 -11.58
C GLN A 131 7.80 18.52 -11.02
N THR A 132 8.06 19.24 -9.94
CA THR A 132 7.12 20.27 -9.46
C THR A 132 7.26 21.50 -10.33
N SER A 133 6.14 22.03 -10.85
CA SER A 133 6.09 23.22 -11.73
C SER A 133 6.48 24.55 -11.04
N THR A 134 7.24 24.53 -9.96
CA THR A 134 7.62 25.72 -9.18
C THR A 134 9.11 26.05 -9.19
N ASP A 135 9.94 25.43 -10.03
CA ASP A 135 11.34 25.83 -10.16
C ASP A 135 11.58 26.86 -11.28
N ASN A 136 10.92 28.03 -11.15
CA ASN A 136 11.48 29.29 -11.64
C ASN A 136 12.41 29.87 -10.56
N ARG A 137 13.48 29.18 -10.22
CA ARG A 137 14.57 29.80 -9.48
C ARG A 137 15.53 30.46 -10.46
N THR A 138 15.31 31.77 -10.64
CA THR A 138 16.40 32.70 -10.99
C THR A 138 17.62 32.34 -10.15
N ALA A 139 18.74 32.12 -10.82
CA ALA A 139 20.05 31.93 -10.21
C ALA A 139 20.31 33.03 -9.17
N ARG A 140 20.14 32.71 -7.89
CA ARG A 140 20.71 33.49 -6.80
C ARG A 140 22.08 32.91 -6.49
N THR A 141 23.10 33.66 -6.85
CA THR A 141 24.44 33.51 -6.31
C THR A 141 24.37 33.71 -4.81
N ASN A 142 24.40 32.64 -4.02
CA ASN A 142 24.60 32.70 -2.59
C ASN A 142 25.99 32.16 -2.24
N THR A 143 26.85 33.05 -1.86
CA THR A 143 28.06 32.78 -1.07
C THR A 143 27.60 32.57 0.38
N GLY A 144 27.41 31.34 0.80
CA GLY A 144 27.18 30.93 2.17
C GLY A 144 27.39 29.43 2.25
N ALA A 145 28.42 29.00 3.03
CA ALA A 145 28.75 27.60 3.27
C ALA A 145 27.61 26.94 4.08
N GLU A 146 26.60 26.42 3.42
CA GLU A 146 25.73 25.41 4.00
C GLU A 146 26.48 24.07 3.91
N THR A 147 26.61 23.38 5.05
CA THR A 147 27.18 22.04 5.14
C THR A 147 26.33 21.10 4.30
N ASP A 148 26.88 20.71 3.14
CA ASP A 148 26.31 19.79 2.18
C ASP A 148 26.28 18.38 2.80
N GLN A 149 25.31 18.13 3.69
CA GLN A 149 25.03 16.77 4.14
C GLN A 149 24.32 16.07 2.98
N PRO A 150 24.87 14.96 2.48
CA PRO A 150 24.23 14.23 1.39
C PRO A 150 22.81 13.85 1.82
N VAL A 151 21.80 14.31 1.05
CA VAL A 151 20.42 13.90 1.27
C VAL A 151 20.36 12.36 1.22
N PRO A 152 19.85 11.68 2.25
CA PRO A 152 19.80 10.23 2.26
C PRO A 152 19.04 9.74 1.02
N THR A 153 19.73 9.05 0.13
CA THR A 153 19.12 8.45 -1.04
C THR A 153 18.32 7.22 -0.62
N SER A 154 16.99 7.31 -0.68
CA SER A 154 16.13 6.15 -0.46
C SER A 154 16.15 5.27 -1.71
N LYS A 155 16.30 3.95 -1.53
CA LYS A 155 16.08 2.98 -2.62
C LYS A 155 14.64 2.55 -2.59
N LEU A 156 13.98 2.54 -3.74
CA LEU A 156 12.57 2.23 -3.89
C LEU A 156 12.40 1.16 -4.96
N HIS A 157 11.88 0.00 -4.59
CA HIS A 157 11.64 -1.11 -5.52
C HIS A 157 10.20 -1.59 -5.44
N LEU A 158 9.59 -1.77 -6.62
CA LEU A 158 8.30 -2.46 -6.76
C LEU A 158 8.53 -3.92 -7.13
N TYR A 159 7.79 -4.82 -6.48
CA TYR A 159 7.86 -6.26 -6.70
C TYR A 159 6.46 -6.84 -6.87
N ASN A 160 6.19 -7.59 -7.94
CA ASN A 160 4.94 -8.33 -8.07
C ASN A 160 5.01 -9.74 -7.49
N CYS A 161 6.19 -10.29 -7.34
CA CYS A 161 6.44 -11.64 -6.81
C CYS A 161 5.69 -12.78 -7.53
N ASN A 162 5.21 -12.58 -8.77
CA ASN A 162 4.41 -13.57 -9.50
C ASN A 162 5.17 -14.85 -9.87
N ALA A 163 6.50 -14.76 -9.96
CA ALA A 163 7.39 -15.89 -10.25
C ALA A 163 7.97 -16.55 -8.99
N ARG A 164 7.70 -16.00 -7.79
CA ARG A 164 8.25 -16.53 -6.54
C ARG A 164 7.42 -17.72 -6.05
N THR A 165 8.10 -18.72 -5.49
CA THR A 165 7.44 -19.83 -4.82
C THR A 165 6.70 -19.33 -3.58
N CYS A 166 5.47 -19.81 -3.38
CA CYS A 166 4.66 -19.56 -2.18
C CYS A 166 4.80 -20.76 -1.23
N PRO A 167 5.63 -20.69 -0.18
CA PRO A 167 5.76 -21.79 0.78
C PRO A 167 4.48 -22.01 1.62
N TYR A 168 3.60 -21.01 1.68
CA TYR A 168 2.31 -21.08 2.37
C TYR A 168 1.16 -21.00 1.37
N PRO A 169 0.01 -21.65 1.65
CA PRO A 169 -1.15 -21.60 0.77
C PRO A 169 -1.65 -20.19 0.53
N VAL A 170 -2.01 -19.87 -0.73
CA VAL A 170 -2.70 -18.66 -1.12
C VAL A 170 -4.19 -18.94 -1.18
N HIS A 171 -5.01 -18.13 -0.50
CA HIS A 171 -6.45 -18.32 -0.43
C HIS A 171 -7.18 -17.14 -1.08
N SER A 172 -8.04 -17.42 -2.05
CA SER A 172 -8.86 -16.38 -2.68
C SER A 172 -10.00 -15.88 -1.77
N TYR A 173 -10.38 -16.65 -0.75
CA TYR A 173 -11.53 -16.35 0.13
C TYR A 173 -12.81 -16.01 -0.64
N GLY A 174 -13.02 -16.65 -1.81
CA GLY A 174 -14.16 -16.42 -2.68
C GLY A 174 -14.01 -15.24 -3.64
N LEU A 175 -12.89 -14.51 -3.60
CA LEU A 175 -12.57 -13.51 -4.62
C LEU A 175 -12.35 -14.19 -5.97
N THR A 176 -12.90 -13.61 -7.02
CA THR A 176 -12.81 -14.14 -8.38
C THR A 176 -12.42 -13.04 -9.37
N LYS A 177 -11.84 -13.46 -10.51
CA LYS A 177 -11.57 -12.60 -11.66
C LYS A 177 -12.10 -13.22 -12.94
N VAL A 178 -12.22 -12.42 -13.99
CA VAL A 178 -12.60 -12.93 -15.32
C VAL A 178 -11.36 -13.21 -16.16
N VAL A 179 -11.28 -14.43 -16.67
CA VAL A 179 -10.28 -14.86 -17.65
C VAL A 179 -11.02 -15.51 -18.82
N ASN A 180 -10.81 -15.01 -20.03
CA ASN A 180 -11.48 -15.49 -21.25
C ASN A 180 -13.02 -15.58 -21.12
N GLY A 181 -13.64 -14.59 -20.46
CA GLY A 181 -15.08 -14.50 -20.24
C GLY A 181 -15.63 -15.42 -19.13
N GLN A 182 -14.78 -16.14 -18.41
CA GLN A 182 -15.18 -17.02 -17.31
C GLN A 182 -14.67 -16.50 -15.96
N ARG A 183 -15.52 -16.61 -14.92
CA ARG A 183 -15.09 -16.34 -13.54
C ARG A 183 -14.27 -17.51 -13.01
N VAL A 184 -13.06 -17.20 -12.57
CA VAL A 184 -12.13 -18.15 -11.92
C VAL A 184 -11.69 -17.58 -10.57
N PRO A 185 -11.23 -18.41 -9.62
CA PRO A 185 -10.59 -17.89 -8.39
C PRO A 185 -9.49 -16.89 -8.73
N ASP A 186 -9.40 -15.80 -7.96
CA ASP A 186 -8.36 -14.81 -8.19
C ASP A 186 -6.99 -15.37 -7.76
N ASP A 187 -6.00 -15.25 -8.63
CA ASP A 187 -4.60 -15.65 -8.40
C ASP A 187 -3.72 -14.48 -7.96
N PHE A 188 -4.32 -13.30 -7.80
CA PHE A 188 -3.69 -12.06 -7.33
C PHE A 188 -2.43 -11.63 -8.10
N LYS A 189 -2.33 -11.98 -9.38
CA LYS A 189 -1.22 -11.53 -10.22
C LYS A 189 -1.19 -10.01 -10.44
N HIS A 190 -2.27 -9.33 -10.09
CA HIS A 190 -2.37 -7.87 -10.10
C HIS A 190 -1.84 -7.20 -8.82
N GLU A 191 -1.35 -7.98 -7.83
CA GLU A 191 -0.81 -7.44 -6.58
C GLU A 191 0.69 -7.16 -6.68
N GLN A 192 1.13 -6.04 -6.09
CA GLN A 192 2.53 -5.63 -5.98
C GLN A 192 2.82 -4.97 -4.63
N TYR A 193 4.10 -4.90 -4.29
CA TYR A 193 4.62 -4.39 -3.02
C TYR A 193 5.66 -3.33 -3.28
N LEU A 194 5.73 -2.30 -2.40
CA LEU A 194 6.80 -1.32 -2.40
C LEU A 194 7.77 -1.63 -1.25
N LEU A 195 9.02 -1.89 -1.57
CA LEU A 195 10.11 -1.95 -0.61
C LEU A 195 10.89 -0.63 -0.66
N VAL A 196 11.03 0.02 0.49
CA VAL A 196 11.85 1.22 0.67
C VAL A 196 13.01 0.88 1.60
N GLU A 197 14.24 1.15 1.13
CA GLU A 197 15.45 1.06 1.96
C GLU A 197 15.96 2.46 2.22
N GLU A 198 15.93 2.88 3.48
CA GLU A 198 16.37 4.21 3.91
C GLU A 198 17.08 4.13 5.27
N LYS A 199 18.26 4.76 5.38
CA LYS A 199 19.06 4.79 6.61
C LYS A 199 19.33 3.40 7.22
N GLY A 200 19.52 2.39 6.37
CA GLY A 200 19.78 1.02 6.79
C GLY A 200 18.52 0.23 7.22
N GLN A 201 17.33 0.83 7.17
CA GLN A 201 16.07 0.18 7.50
C GLN A 201 15.31 -0.22 6.21
N ARG A 202 14.73 -1.41 6.20
CA ARG A 202 13.93 -1.98 5.12
C ARG A 202 12.45 -1.92 5.51
N VAL A 203 11.68 -1.07 4.83
CA VAL A 203 10.24 -0.86 5.08
C VAL A 203 9.45 -1.40 3.89
N LEU A 204 8.57 -2.36 4.13
CA LEU A 204 7.70 -2.94 3.11
C LEU A 204 6.28 -2.40 3.25
N PHE A 205 5.75 -1.89 2.16
CA PHE A 205 4.35 -1.50 2.03
C PHE A 205 3.60 -2.56 1.23
N SER A 206 2.52 -3.07 1.82
CA SER A 206 1.59 -4.01 1.20
C SER A 206 0.18 -3.44 1.27
N GLY A 207 -0.63 -3.67 0.25
CA GLY A 207 -2.06 -3.37 0.32
C GLY A 207 -2.78 -4.36 1.22
N CYS A 208 -3.42 -5.35 0.60
CA CYS A 208 -4.15 -6.41 1.31
C CYS A 208 -3.34 -7.67 1.64
N SER A 209 -2.16 -7.86 1.04
CA SER A 209 -1.37 -9.09 1.18
C SER A 209 -2.12 -10.36 0.71
N HIS A 210 -2.81 -10.27 -0.42
CA HIS A 210 -3.61 -11.39 -0.96
C HIS A 210 -2.81 -12.65 -1.25
N LYS A 211 -1.52 -12.51 -1.63
CA LYS A 211 -0.62 -13.66 -1.80
C LYS A 211 -0.21 -14.31 -0.47
N GLY A 212 -0.78 -13.82 0.64
CA GLY A 212 -0.55 -14.32 1.99
C GLY A 212 0.61 -13.63 2.70
N ILE A 213 0.32 -13.04 3.86
CA ILE A 213 1.33 -12.31 4.66
C ILE A 213 2.55 -13.17 4.99
N LEU A 214 2.38 -14.48 5.21
CA LEU A 214 3.49 -15.39 5.51
C LEU A 214 4.42 -15.59 4.31
N ASN A 215 3.87 -15.65 3.09
CA ASN A 215 4.66 -15.68 1.87
C ASN A 215 5.46 -14.39 1.71
N ILE A 216 4.81 -13.24 1.90
CA ILE A 216 5.42 -11.92 1.80
C ILE A 216 6.57 -11.78 2.80
N MET A 217 6.35 -12.19 4.06
CA MET A 217 7.40 -12.17 5.08
C MET A 217 8.57 -13.09 4.73
N SER A 218 8.30 -14.27 4.16
CA SER A 218 9.35 -15.21 3.73
C SER A 218 10.22 -14.63 2.60
N TRP A 219 9.62 -13.86 1.70
CA TRP A 219 10.32 -13.26 0.55
C TRP A 219 11.15 -12.04 0.90
N PHE A 220 10.65 -11.18 1.78
CA PHE A 220 11.24 -9.86 2.01
C PHE A 220 11.98 -9.72 3.33
N LYS A 221 11.50 -10.33 4.41
CA LYS A 221 12.04 -10.19 5.77
C LYS A 221 12.36 -8.73 6.10
N PRO A 222 11.39 -7.80 6.01
CA PRO A 222 11.62 -6.38 6.27
C PRO A 222 11.77 -6.12 7.77
N ASP A 223 12.36 -4.96 8.12
CA ASP A 223 12.41 -4.48 9.51
C ASP A 223 11.05 -3.92 9.94
N VAL A 224 10.30 -3.34 9.00
CA VAL A 224 8.95 -2.82 9.20
C VAL A 224 8.06 -3.24 8.04
N LEU A 225 6.84 -3.71 8.34
CA LEU A 225 5.79 -3.97 7.35
C LEU A 225 4.56 -3.13 7.68
N ILE A 226 4.03 -2.42 6.66
CA ILE A 226 2.83 -1.60 6.78
C ILE A 226 1.81 -2.08 5.75
N GLY A 227 0.61 -2.51 6.21
CA GLY A 227 -0.47 -2.99 5.35
C GLY A 227 -1.37 -4.03 5.98
N GLY A 228 -2.38 -4.46 5.25
CA GLY A 228 -3.35 -5.46 5.68
C GLY A 228 -2.81 -6.90 5.55
N PHE A 229 -3.30 -7.80 6.43
CA PHE A 229 -2.91 -9.23 6.43
C PHE A 229 -3.95 -10.13 5.79
N HIS A 230 -5.06 -9.56 5.33
CA HIS A 230 -6.19 -10.27 4.72
C HIS A 230 -6.80 -11.38 5.60
N PHE A 231 -6.91 -11.14 6.91
CA PHE A 231 -7.45 -12.09 7.88
C PHE A 231 -8.89 -11.83 8.29
N MET A 232 -9.52 -10.73 7.85
CA MET A 232 -10.86 -10.33 8.28
C MET A 232 -11.97 -11.38 8.00
N LYS A 233 -11.70 -12.36 7.13
CA LYS A 233 -12.62 -13.47 6.85
C LYS A 233 -12.47 -14.67 7.81
N LEU A 234 -11.44 -14.65 8.67
CA LEU A 234 -11.22 -15.69 9.68
C LEU A 234 -11.85 -15.24 11.00
N ASP A 235 -12.76 -16.02 11.56
CA ASP A 235 -13.39 -15.70 12.83
C ASP A 235 -12.56 -16.25 14.01
N PRO A 236 -11.98 -15.37 14.86
CA PRO A 236 -11.18 -15.80 16.02
C PRO A 236 -11.96 -16.62 17.07
N ALA A 237 -13.31 -16.57 17.04
CA ALA A 237 -14.16 -17.34 17.95
C ALA A 237 -14.47 -18.77 17.46
N THR A 238 -14.02 -19.13 16.26
CA THR A 238 -14.27 -20.44 15.63
C THR A 238 -13.00 -21.26 15.47
N ALA A 239 -13.06 -22.34 14.69
CA ALA A 239 -11.89 -23.16 14.34
C ALA A 239 -10.81 -22.40 13.56
N ASP A 240 -11.14 -21.23 12.97
CA ASP A 240 -10.19 -20.36 12.29
C ASP A 240 -9.15 -19.75 13.23
N SER A 241 -9.44 -19.72 14.54
CA SER A 241 -8.48 -19.30 15.58
C SER A 241 -7.14 -20.06 15.50
N LYS A 242 -7.16 -21.35 15.12
CA LYS A 242 -5.93 -22.14 14.94
C LYS A 242 -5.05 -21.59 13.81
N ARG A 243 -5.66 -21.19 12.70
CA ARG A 243 -4.94 -20.60 11.56
C ARG A 243 -4.35 -19.23 11.93
N LEU A 244 -5.10 -18.42 12.67
CA LEU A 244 -4.62 -17.14 13.18
C LEU A 244 -3.47 -17.33 14.17
N GLU A 245 -3.57 -18.32 15.06
CA GLU A 245 -2.51 -18.65 16.03
C GLU A 245 -1.23 -19.13 15.34
N GLU A 246 -1.34 -20.04 14.35
CA GLU A 246 -0.21 -20.51 13.57
C GLU A 246 0.47 -19.36 12.81
N ALA A 247 -0.32 -18.49 12.18
CA ALA A 247 0.20 -17.31 11.49
C ALA A 247 0.90 -16.37 12.49
N ALA A 248 0.30 -16.10 13.64
CA ALA A 248 0.87 -15.23 14.66
C ALA A 248 2.22 -15.75 15.18
N LYS A 249 2.33 -17.06 15.46
CA LYS A 249 3.59 -17.68 15.91
C LYS A 249 4.69 -17.57 14.87
N ILE A 250 4.36 -17.73 13.58
CA ILE A 250 5.32 -17.58 12.49
C ILE A 250 5.75 -16.11 12.37
N LEU A 251 4.80 -15.18 12.42
CA LEU A 251 5.10 -13.73 12.34
C LEU A 251 5.94 -13.25 13.52
N ALA A 252 5.68 -13.75 14.74
CA ALA A 252 6.46 -13.43 15.94
C ALA A 252 7.93 -13.87 15.83
N GLY A 253 8.23 -14.86 15.00
CA GLY A 253 9.60 -15.32 14.74
C GLY A 253 10.44 -14.40 13.86
N TYR A 254 9.85 -13.39 13.22
CA TYR A 254 10.60 -12.40 12.44
C TYR A 254 10.99 -11.19 13.30
N HIS A 255 12.16 -10.64 13.04
CA HIS A 255 12.56 -9.35 13.61
C HIS A 255 11.93 -8.22 12.78
N CYS A 256 10.62 -7.97 13.01
CA CYS A 256 9.83 -7.02 12.24
C CYS A 256 8.82 -6.29 13.12
N GLN A 257 8.64 -5.00 12.90
CA GLN A 257 7.52 -4.22 13.42
C GLN A 257 6.40 -4.20 12.39
N TYR A 258 5.20 -4.57 12.79
CA TYR A 258 4.03 -4.65 11.94
C TYR A 258 3.06 -3.51 12.25
N TYR A 259 2.75 -2.70 11.25
CA TYR A 259 1.65 -1.73 11.30
C TYR A 259 0.52 -2.26 10.41
N THR A 260 -0.41 -2.98 11.02
CA THR A 260 -1.51 -3.61 10.27
C THR A 260 -2.78 -2.79 10.29
N CYS A 261 -3.67 -3.00 9.31
CA CYS A 261 -4.85 -2.19 9.07
C CYS A 261 -5.87 -2.91 8.17
N HIS A 262 -6.96 -2.24 7.84
CA HIS A 262 -7.88 -2.51 6.76
C HIS A 262 -8.37 -3.98 6.74
N CYS A 263 -7.93 -4.78 5.77
CA CYS A 263 -8.38 -6.16 5.58
C CYS A 263 -7.86 -7.16 6.63
N THR A 264 -7.06 -6.73 7.59
CA THR A 264 -6.72 -7.56 8.77
C THR A 264 -7.95 -7.81 9.63
N GLY A 265 -8.75 -6.77 9.87
CA GLY A 265 -9.89 -6.79 10.79
C GLY A 265 -9.47 -6.55 12.25
N GLN A 266 -10.31 -5.83 13.01
CA GLN A 266 -10.02 -5.48 14.41
C GLN A 266 -10.01 -6.69 15.34
N ALA A 267 -10.99 -7.59 15.22
CA ALA A 267 -11.05 -8.80 16.04
C ALA A 267 -9.83 -9.71 15.80
N GLN A 268 -9.37 -9.78 14.57
CA GLN A 268 -8.17 -10.52 14.19
C GLN A 268 -6.91 -9.81 14.71
N PHE A 269 -6.85 -8.47 14.64
CA PHE A 269 -5.78 -7.71 15.27
C PHE A 269 -5.69 -8.00 16.77
N ASP A 270 -6.80 -7.91 17.51
CA ASP A 270 -6.84 -8.17 18.94
C ASP A 270 -6.40 -9.61 19.28
N PHE A 271 -6.74 -10.56 18.43
CA PHE A 271 -6.30 -11.95 18.56
C PHE A 271 -4.79 -12.09 18.34
N LEU A 272 -4.27 -11.56 17.24
CA LEU A 272 -2.85 -11.62 16.86
C LEU A 272 -1.97 -10.89 17.88
N HIS A 273 -2.45 -9.77 18.43
CA HIS A 273 -1.72 -8.97 19.41
C HIS A 273 -1.38 -9.75 20.69
N LYS A 274 -2.16 -10.77 21.05
CA LYS A 274 -1.86 -11.66 22.18
C LYS A 274 -0.55 -12.45 22.00
N TYR A 275 -0.14 -12.69 20.76
CA TYR A 275 1.07 -13.44 20.40
C TYR A 275 2.23 -12.52 19.98
N LEU A 276 1.94 -11.45 19.29
CA LEU A 276 2.92 -10.53 18.71
C LEU A 276 3.29 -9.39 19.68
N GLY A 277 2.41 -9.04 20.62
CA GLY A 277 2.64 -8.00 21.61
C GLY A 277 3.09 -6.68 20.98
N SER A 278 4.21 -6.15 21.43
CA SER A 278 4.78 -4.88 20.97
C SER A 278 5.29 -4.87 19.52
N GLN A 279 5.31 -6.01 18.84
CA GLN A 279 5.64 -6.06 17.42
C GLN A 279 4.46 -5.63 16.52
N LEU A 280 3.20 -5.66 17.03
CA LEU A 280 1.99 -5.44 16.24
C LEU A 280 1.28 -4.16 16.67
N HIS A 281 1.08 -3.25 15.72
CA HIS A 281 0.39 -1.97 15.89
C HIS A 281 -0.78 -1.89 14.92
N TYR A 282 -1.89 -1.27 15.34
CA TYR A 282 -2.99 -0.94 14.43
C TYR A 282 -2.79 0.46 13.87
N ALA A 283 -2.94 0.61 12.55
CA ALA A 283 -2.78 1.89 11.87
C ALA A 283 -4.13 2.39 11.34
N ALA A 284 -4.70 3.41 12.01
CA ALA A 284 -5.99 4.02 11.69
C ALA A 284 -5.84 5.28 10.81
N ALA A 285 -6.89 5.66 10.07
CA ALA A 285 -6.89 6.90 9.27
C ALA A 285 -6.62 8.14 10.15
N GLY A 286 -5.77 9.03 9.68
CA GLY A 286 -5.26 10.20 10.38
C GLY A 286 -4.01 9.95 11.22
N GLN A 287 -3.60 8.71 11.43
CA GLN A 287 -2.38 8.39 12.18
C GLN A 287 -1.12 8.74 11.40
N ILE A 288 -0.11 9.23 12.11
CA ILE A 288 1.23 9.50 11.58
C ILE A 288 2.21 8.50 12.20
N ILE A 289 2.91 7.75 11.35
CA ILE A 289 3.98 6.83 11.72
C ILE A 289 5.32 7.47 11.32
N LYS A 290 6.27 7.54 12.25
CA LYS A 290 7.63 8.04 12.01
C LYS A 290 8.63 6.91 12.23
N LEU A 291 9.44 6.63 11.23
CA LEU A 291 10.49 5.61 11.22
C LEU A 291 11.86 6.26 11.06
#